data_88d44d86af65fce59e4ace5e6c690069
#
_entry.id   88d44d86af65fce59e4ace5e6c690069
#
_cell.length_a   1.000
_cell.length_b   1.000
_cell.length_c   1.000
_cell.angle_alpha   90.00
_cell.angle_beta   90.00
_cell.angle_gamma   90.00
#
_symmetry.space_group_name_H-M   'P 1'
#
loop_
_entity.id
_entity.type
_entity.pdbx_description
1 polymer ?
#
loop_
_entity_poly.entity_id
_entity_poly.type
_entity_poly.pdbx_seq_one_letter_code
_entity_poly.pdbx_strand_id
1 'polypeptide(L)' 'MAPELQQYYEETFSMMATKGWKLLMEDLQEIKNNVNELSTVLDSQSLFNRQGQLDILNLLLTRKEACERAYEELTE' A
#
# COMPACT_ATOMS: atom_id res chain seq x y z
N MET A 1 -22.30 10.71 3.63
CA MET A 1 -21.68 9.43 3.19
C MET A 1 -22.70 8.31 3.34
N ALA A 2 -22.76 7.40 2.38
CA ALA A 2 -23.66 6.25 2.46
C ALA A 2 -23.25 5.33 3.62
N PRO A 3 -24.22 4.71 4.35
CA PRO A 3 -23.88 3.84 5.48
C PRO A 3 -22.95 2.68 5.13
N GLU A 4 -23.10 2.08 3.97
CA GLU A 4 -22.25 0.99 3.53
C GLU A 4 -20.81 1.45 3.29
N LEU A 5 -20.62 2.63 2.76
CA LEU A 5 -19.30 3.20 2.52
C LEU A 5 -18.65 3.59 3.85
N GLN A 6 -19.42 4.15 4.77
CA GLN A 6 -18.93 4.48 6.10
C GLN A 6 -18.44 3.23 6.84
N GLN A 7 -19.24 2.16 6.79
CA GLN A 7 -18.88 0.88 7.39
C GLN A 7 -17.59 0.31 6.78
N TYR A 8 -17.46 0.41 5.45
CA TYR A 8 -16.26 -0.03 4.76
C TYR A 8 -15.01 0.64 5.32
N TYR A 9 -15.04 1.97 5.46
CA TYR A 9 -13.89 2.71 5.97
C TYR A 9 -13.63 2.41 7.45
N GLU A 10 -14.67 2.31 8.27
CA GLU A 10 -14.52 1.99 9.69
C GLU A 10 -13.85 0.62 9.88
N GLU A 11 -14.28 -0.39 9.15
CA GLU A 11 -13.69 -1.72 9.22
C GLU A 11 -12.27 -1.73 8.67
N THR A 12 -12.02 -1.00 7.58
CA THR A 12 -10.68 -0.89 6.99
C THR A 12 -9.71 -0.25 7.98
N PHE A 13 -10.10 0.86 8.61
CA PHE A 13 -9.25 1.52 9.60
C PHE A 13 -9.03 0.65 10.85
N SER A 14 -10.06 -0.07 11.26
CA SER A 14 -9.93 -1.00 12.38
C SER A 14 -8.90 -2.09 12.08
N MET A 15 -8.93 -2.65 10.90
CA MET A 15 -7.95 -3.64 10.45
C MET A 15 -6.54 -3.02 10.40
N MET A 16 -6.41 -1.81 9.90
CA MET A 16 -5.11 -1.11 9.79
C MET A 16 -4.54 -0.68 11.14
N ALA A 17 -5.31 -0.74 12.22
CA ALA A 17 -4.84 -0.45 13.57
C ALA A 17 -4.29 -1.70 14.27
N THR A 18 -4.31 -2.86 13.63
CA THR A 18 -3.85 -4.11 14.23
C THR A 18 -2.33 -4.25 14.14
N LYS A 19 -1.79 -5.06 15.05
CA LYS A 19 -0.38 -5.41 14.99
C LYS A 19 -0.03 -6.19 13.72
N GLY A 20 -0.95 -7.03 13.26
CA GLY A 20 -0.75 -7.76 12.00
C GLY A 20 -0.56 -6.84 10.80
N TRP A 21 -1.32 -5.76 10.72
CA TRP A 21 -1.14 -4.77 9.67
C TRP A 21 0.25 -4.13 9.74
N LYS A 22 0.68 -3.76 10.93
CA LYS A 22 2.01 -3.17 11.12
C LYS A 22 3.12 -4.11 10.64
N LEU A 23 3.02 -5.39 11.02
CA LEU A 23 4.00 -6.40 10.62
C LEU A 23 3.99 -6.60 9.11
N LEU A 24 2.80 -6.62 8.51
CA LEU A 24 2.67 -6.73 7.04
C LEU A 24 3.35 -5.54 6.35
N MET A 25 3.14 -4.33 6.85
CA MET A 25 3.75 -3.14 6.25
C MET A 25 5.28 -3.17 6.37
N GLU A 26 5.81 -3.66 7.48
CA GLU A 26 7.25 -3.84 7.66
C GLU A 26 7.81 -4.86 6.66
N ASP A 27 7.11 -5.98 6.47
CA ASP A 27 7.51 -7.01 5.52
C ASP A 27 7.50 -6.47 4.09
N LEU A 28 6.45 -5.73 3.72
CA LEU A 28 6.35 -5.14 2.39
C LEU A 28 7.45 -4.10 2.14
N GLN A 29 7.81 -3.33 3.16
CA GLN A 29 8.91 -2.38 3.03
C GLN A 29 10.23 -3.09 2.78
N GLU A 30 10.47 -4.22 3.46
CA GLU A 30 11.66 -5.03 3.25
C GLU A 30 11.70 -5.60 1.84
N ILE A 31 10.57 -6.12 1.35
CA ILE A 31 10.47 -6.63 -0.02
C ILE A 31 10.77 -5.51 -1.02
N LYS A 32 10.23 -4.32 -0.80
CA LYS A 32 10.48 -3.17 -1.66
C LYS A 32 11.96 -2.82 -1.70
N ASN A 33 12.63 -2.80 -0.55
CA ASN A 33 14.06 -2.52 -0.48
C ASN A 33 14.86 -3.56 -1.27
N ASN A 34 14.52 -4.84 -1.16
CA ASN A 34 15.17 -5.91 -1.89
C ASN A 34 14.98 -5.76 -3.40
N VAL A 35 13.79 -5.41 -3.84
CA VAL A 35 13.51 -5.19 -5.26
C VAL A 35 14.33 -4.01 -5.78
N ASN A 36 14.44 -2.94 -5.01
CA ASN A 36 15.25 -1.77 -5.37
C ASN A 36 16.73 -2.12 -5.50
N GLU A 37 17.28 -2.89 -4.57
CA GLU A 37 18.69 -3.30 -4.60
C GLU A 37 19.02 -4.12 -5.84
N LEU A 38 18.12 -5.01 -6.26
CA LEU A 38 18.30 -5.86 -7.42
C LEU A 38 18.11 -5.10 -8.74
N SER A 39 17.61 -3.88 -8.72
CA SER A 39 17.30 -3.13 -9.93
C SER A 39 18.52 -2.57 -10.67
N THR A 40 19.74 -2.77 -10.13
CA THR A 40 20.96 -2.22 -10.73
C THR A 40 21.56 -3.09 -11.83
N VAL A 41 21.02 -4.31 -12.10
CA VAL A 41 21.65 -5.28 -13.01
C VAL A 41 20.61 -5.85 -13.96
N LEU A 42 19.99 -5.01 -14.83
CA LEU A 42 18.86 -5.55 -15.59
C LEU A 42 18.80 -5.07 -17.02
N ASP A 43 18.32 -5.97 -17.89
CA ASP A 43 17.86 -5.61 -19.22
C ASP A 43 16.54 -4.81 -19.11
N SER A 44 16.09 -4.25 -20.24
CA SER A 44 14.91 -3.39 -20.24
C SER A 44 13.62 -4.14 -19.85
N GLN A 45 13.49 -5.42 -20.19
CA GLN A 45 12.29 -6.19 -19.86
C GLN A 45 12.20 -6.44 -18.36
N SER A 46 13.31 -6.85 -17.75
CA SER A 46 13.36 -7.04 -16.30
C SER A 46 13.13 -5.73 -15.55
N LEU A 47 13.62 -4.63 -16.09
CA LEU A 47 13.39 -3.30 -15.51
C LEU A 47 11.90 -2.94 -15.50
N PHE A 48 11.18 -3.20 -16.60
CA PHE A 48 9.74 -2.98 -16.65
C PHE A 48 8.98 -3.85 -15.65
N ASN A 49 9.35 -5.12 -15.52
CA ASN A 49 8.73 -6.02 -14.56
C ASN A 49 8.92 -5.52 -13.12
N ARG A 50 10.09 -5.02 -12.80
CA ARG A 50 10.36 -4.48 -11.47
C ARG A 50 9.65 -3.17 -11.21
N GLN A 51 9.52 -2.33 -12.23
CA GLN A 51 8.76 -1.11 -12.12
C GLN A 51 7.31 -1.42 -11.73
N GLY A 52 6.71 -2.44 -12.36
CA GLY A 52 5.38 -2.90 -12.00
C GLY A 52 5.30 -3.41 -10.57
N GLN A 53 6.29 -4.18 -10.11
CA GLN A 53 6.36 -4.66 -8.74
C GLN A 53 6.47 -3.51 -7.74
N LEU A 54 7.30 -2.52 -8.03
CA LEU A 54 7.47 -1.35 -7.17
C LEU A 54 6.19 -0.52 -7.11
N ASP A 55 5.49 -0.38 -8.23
CA ASP A 55 4.23 0.35 -8.26
C ASP A 55 3.18 -0.29 -7.35
N ILE A 56 3.06 -1.62 -7.40
CA ILE A 56 2.13 -2.36 -6.54
C ILE A 56 2.54 -2.25 -5.07
N LEU A 57 3.83 -2.40 -4.77
CA LEU A 57 4.32 -2.27 -3.39
C LEU A 57 4.06 -0.87 -2.83
N ASN A 58 4.28 0.16 -3.64
CA ASN A 58 3.97 1.53 -3.24
C ASN A 58 2.48 1.73 -3.00
N LEU A 59 1.63 1.16 -3.86
CA LEU A 59 0.18 1.22 -3.68
C LEU A 59 -0.23 0.64 -2.33
N LEU A 60 0.31 -0.53 -1.96
CA LEU A 60 0.00 -1.18 -0.69
C LEU A 60 0.55 -0.41 0.51
N LEU A 61 1.80 0.07 0.40
CA LEU A 61 2.45 0.81 1.48
C LEU A 61 1.80 2.16 1.78
N THR A 62 1.18 2.77 0.78
CA THR A 62 0.50 4.06 0.93
C THR A 62 -1.01 3.92 1.06
N ARG A 63 -1.53 2.69 1.17
CA ARG A 63 -2.97 2.42 1.19
C ARG A 63 -3.68 3.11 2.36
N LYS A 64 -3.07 3.11 3.54
CA LYS A 64 -3.65 3.76 4.72
C LYS A 64 -3.84 5.25 4.49
N GLU A 65 -2.82 5.92 3.98
CA GLU A 65 -2.88 7.35 3.68
C GLU A 65 -3.93 7.66 2.61
N ALA A 66 -4.03 6.81 1.59
CA ALA A 66 -5.02 6.98 0.53
C ALA A 66 -6.43 6.85 1.09
N CYS A 67 -6.68 5.89 1.99
CA CYS A 67 -7.97 5.71 2.63
C CYS A 67 -8.31 6.88 3.55
N GLU A 68 -7.35 7.38 4.31
CA GLU A 68 -7.54 8.53 5.19
C GLU A 68 -7.93 9.77 4.38
N ARG A 69 -7.24 10.01 3.27
CA ARG A 69 -7.51 11.13 2.39
C ARG A 69 -8.89 11.04 1.75
N ALA A 70 -9.23 9.86 1.24
CA ALA A 70 -10.55 9.64 0.65
C ALA A 70 -11.66 9.82 1.68
N TYR A 71 -11.47 9.34 2.89
CA TYR A 71 -12.44 9.50 3.97
C TYR A 71 -12.65 10.96 4.33
N GLU A 72 -11.58 11.73 4.43
CA GLU A 72 -11.65 13.17 4.71
C GLU A 72 -12.44 13.90 3.64
N GLU A 73 -12.21 13.61 2.36
CA GLU A 73 -12.94 14.22 1.26
C GLU A 73 -14.43 13.90 1.30
N LEU A 74 -14.78 12.69 1.72
CA LEU A 74 -16.19 12.26 1.78
C LEU A 74 -16.94 12.82 2.98
N THR A 75 -16.23 13.24 4.03
CA THR A 75 -16.83 13.75 5.25
C THR A 75 -16.83 15.27 5.35
N GLU A 76 -16.21 15.96 4.41
CA GLU A 76 -16.23 17.43 4.36
C GLU A 76 -17.60 18.00 3.98
#